data_06cd69267c63fab271855fe3b21e294d
#
_entry.id   06cd69267c63fab271855fe3b21e294d
#
_cell.length_a   1.000
_cell.length_b   1.000
_cell.length_c   1.000
_cell.angle_alpha   90.00
_cell.angle_beta   90.00
_cell.angle_gamma   90.00
#
_symmetry.space_group_name_H-M   'P 1'
#
loop_
_entity.id
_entity.type
_entity.pdbx_description
1 polymer ?
#
loop_
_entity_poly.entity_id
_entity_poly.type
_entity_poly.pdbx_seq_one_letter_code
_entity_poly.pdbx_strand_id
1 'polypeptide(L)'
;MNSWFHSLESETQALLIPLRRSQGKRVKIAILDTGIDITHPDFKEDQSASRINRRIKVPEDFLDPEGKAYDTCGHGTYCVGLLRRVAPEADIYVARVAKDFDSDLDPEVVAKVCLLLVRLPLLNFSGNHSCMQHRQR
;
A
#
# COMPACT_ATOMS: atom_id res chain seq x y z
N MET A 1 18.47 8.53 -14.73
CA MET A 1 17.23 8.15 -14.04
C MET A 1 17.18 8.58 -12.56
N ASN A 2 18.33 8.79 -11.90
CA ASN A 2 18.40 9.09 -10.46
C ASN A 2 18.04 10.54 -10.06
N SER A 3 18.25 11.55 -10.93
CA SER A 3 18.04 12.96 -10.59
C SER A 3 16.57 13.30 -10.32
N TRP A 4 15.67 12.74 -11.10
CA TRP A 4 14.22 12.98 -10.92
C TRP A 4 13.70 12.42 -9.58
N PHE A 5 14.13 11.22 -9.22
CA PHE A 5 13.76 10.63 -7.91
C PHE A 5 14.34 11.43 -6.75
N HIS A 6 15.58 11.93 -6.85
CA HIS A 6 16.16 12.79 -5.82
C HIS A 6 15.40 14.09 -5.64
N SER A 7 14.99 14.73 -6.74
CA SER A 7 14.15 15.94 -6.68
C SER A 7 12.81 15.63 -6.04
N LEU A 8 12.15 14.55 -6.46
CA LEU A 8 10.88 14.12 -5.89
C LEU A 8 11.00 13.82 -4.39
N GLU A 9 12.03 13.09 -3.96
CA GLU A 9 12.28 12.77 -2.55
C GLU A 9 12.50 14.04 -1.73
N SER A 10 13.33 14.98 -2.19
CA SER A 10 13.61 16.22 -1.47
C SER A 10 12.38 17.12 -1.34
N GLU A 11 11.61 17.28 -2.40
CA GLU A 11 10.37 18.07 -2.41
C GLU A 11 9.29 17.41 -1.57
N THR A 12 9.13 16.09 -1.69
CA THR A 12 8.16 15.33 -0.90
C THR A 12 8.48 15.40 0.58
N GLN A 13 9.75 15.27 0.97
CA GLN A 13 10.16 15.39 2.37
C GLN A 13 9.91 16.80 2.92
N ALA A 14 10.21 17.83 2.14
CA ALA A 14 9.97 19.21 2.56
C ALA A 14 8.48 19.50 2.82
N LEU A 15 7.59 18.91 2.02
CA LEU A 15 6.13 19.05 2.18
C LEU A 15 5.56 18.15 3.29
N LEU A 16 6.08 16.94 3.45
CA LEU A 16 5.54 15.96 4.40
C LEU A 16 5.98 16.21 5.84
N ILE A 17 7.14 16.83 6.09
CA ILE A 17 7.61 17.12 7.43
C ILE A 17 6.62 17.99 8.24
N PRO A 18 6.05 19.07 7.68
CA PRO A 18 5.02 19.84 8.37
C PRO A 18 3.71 19.06 8.58
N LEU A 19 3.30 18.25 7.58
CA LEU A 19 2.07 17.46 7.64
C LEU A 19 2.14 16.32 8.66
N ARG A 20 3.32 15.77 8.91
CA ARG A 20 3.56 14.76 9.97
C ARG A 20 3.17 15.25 11.36
N ARG A 21 3.29 16.55 11.60
CA ARG A 21 3.00 17.16 12.91
C ARG A 21 1.52 17.46 13.12
N SER A 22 0.72 17.54 12.04
CA SER A 22 -0.65 18.03 12.11
C SER A 22 -1.73 16.96 12.11
N GLN A 23 -1.46 15.73 11.62
CA GLN A 23 -2.52 14.75 11.45
C GLN A 23 -2.03 13.34 11.81
N GLY A 24 -2.56 12.75 12.87
CA GLY A 24 -2.21 11.41 13.34
C GLY A 24 -2.62 10.23 12.43
N LYS A 25 -3.20 10.46 11.25
CA LYS A 25 -3.67 9.42 10.34
C LYS A 25 -2.77 9.33 9.12
N ARG A 26 -2.21 8.13 8.87
CA ARG A 26 -1.42 7.85 7.68
C ARG A 26 -2.31 7.47 6.50
N VAL A 27 -1.83 7.77 5.31
CA VAL A 27 -2.42 7.23 4.08
C VAL A 27 -2.20 5.73 4.07
N LYS A 28 -3.20 4.98 3.71
CA LYS A 28 -3.15 3.53 3.54
C LYS A 28 -3.29 3.23 2.07
N ILE A 29 -2.36 2.43 1.55
CA ILE A 29 -2.31 2.08 0.13
C ILE A 29 -2.31 0.56 0.03
N ALA A 30 -3.20 0.02 -0.78
CA ALA A 30 -3.21 -1.39 -1.12
C ALA A 30 -2.60 -1.60 -2.50
N ILE A 31 -1.75 -2.62 -2.61
CA ILE A 31 -1.17 -3.10 -3.86
C ILE A 31 -1.72 -4.50 -4.10
N LEU A 32 -2.41 -4.68 -5.23
CA LEU A 32 -2.91 -5.96 -5.72
C LEU A 32 -1.98 -6.38 -6.86
N ASP A 33 -1.10 -7.35 -6.60
CA ASP A 33 -0.02 -7.69 -7.52
C ASP A 33 0.45 -9.15 -7.32
N THR A 34 1.68 -9.46 -7.75
CA THR A 34 2.28 -10.80 -7.65
C THR A 34 2.80 -11.15 -6.26
N GLY A 35 2.64 -10.27 -5.28
CA GLY A 35 3.14 -10.46 -3.92
C GLY A 35 4.32 -9.56 -3.58
N ILE A 36 5.14 -9.98 -2.61
CA ILE A 36 6.33 -9.25 -2.21
C ILE A 36 7.44 -10.20 -1.73
N ASP A 37 8.67 -9.94 -2.15
CA ASP A 37 9.88 -10.50 -1.53
C ASP A 37 10.49 -9.50 -0.54
N ILE A 38 10.12 -9.62 0.73
CA ILE A 38 10.66 -8.77 1.80
C ILE A 38 12.15 -9.00 2.05
N THR A 39 12.74 -10.05 1.47
CA THR A 39 14.18 -10.36 1.59
C THR A 39 15.01 -9.68 0.52
N HIS A 40 14.36 -9.03 -0.46
CA HIS A 40 15.04 -8.31 -1.53
C HIS A 40 15.99 -7.24 -0.97
N PRO A 41 17.19 -7.06 -1.57
CA PRO A 41 18.20 -6.10 -1.11
C PRO A 41 17.65 -4.70 -0.87
N ASP A 42 16.78 -4.20 -1.74
CA ASP A 42 16.17 -2.86 -1.62
C ASP A 42 15.39 -2.64 -0.30
N PHE A 43 15.01 -3.70 0.38
CA PHE A 43 14.36 -3.65 1.69
C PHE A 43 15.33 -3.82 2.86
N LYS A 44 16.61 -4.20 2.59
CA LYS A 44 17.62 -4.47 3.61
C LYS A 44 18.59 -3.32 3.85
N GLU A 45 18.89 -2.50 2.84
CA GLU A 45 20.05 -1.59 2.85
C GLU A 45 19.87 -0.32 3.67
N ASP A 46 18.69 -0.04 4.19
CA ASP A 46 18.47 1.21 4.93
C ASP A 46 18.35 0.95 6.43
N GLN A 47 19.18 1.63 7.25
CA GLN A 47 19.00 1.65 8.71
C GLN A 47 17.63 2.26 9.10
N SER A 48 17.04 3.05 8.21
CA SER A 48 15.63 3.42 8.25
C SER A 48 14.71 2.27 7.83
N ALA A 49 15.22 1.19 7.22
CA ALA A 49 14.47 0.03 6.76
C ALA A 49 13.61 -0.60 7.86
N SER A 50 14.07 -0.60 9.12
CA SER A 50 13.24 -1.09 10.24
C SER A 50 11.99 -0.23 10.48
N ARG A 51 12.00 1.05 10.12
CA ARG A 51 10.81 1.91 10.19
C ARG A 51 9.91 1.71 8.98
N ILE A 52 10.50 1.53 7.81
CA ILE A 52 9.79 1.40 6.55
C ILE A 52 9.19 -0.01 6.44
N ASN A 53 9.92 -1.05 6.83
CA ASN A 53 9.40 -2.42 6.84
C ASN A 53 8.23 -2.59 7.81
N ARG A 54 8.17 -1.83 8.91
CA ARG A 54 6.99 -1.77 9.79
C ARG A 54 5.76 -1.16 9.13
N ARG A 55 5.89 -0.49 8.00
CA ARG A 55 4.79 0.09 7.24
C ARG A 55 4.23 -0.85 6.19
N ILE A 56 5.01 -1.85 5.78
CA ILE A 56 4.50 -2.96 4.99
C ILE A 56 3.77 -3.87 5.96
N LYS A 57 2.46 -3.94 5.85
CA LYS A 57 1.63 -4.81 6.66
C LYS A 57 1.78 -6.25 6.19
N VAL A 58 1.40 -7.20 7.03
CA VAL A 58 1.51 -8.63 6.69
C VAL A 58 0.89 -8.85 5.32
N PRO A 59 1.65 -9.35 4.34
CA PRO A 59 1.12 -9.62 3.02
C PRO A 59 0.10 -10.76 3.06
N GLU A 60 -0.97 -10.64 2.28
CA GLU A 60 -2.00 -11.66 2.16
C GLU A 60 -1.92 -12.34 0.80
N ASP A 61 -1.99 -13.68 0.79
CA ASP A 61 -2.03 -14.49 -0.42
C ASP A 61 -3.47 -14.92 -0.71
N PHE A 62 -4.03 -14.40 -1.80
CA PHE A 62 -5.39 -14.74 -2.23
C PHE A 62 -5.44 -15.87 -3.23
N LEU A 63 -4.28 -16.34 -3.72
CA LEU A 63 -4.15 -17.51 -4.60
C LEU A 63 -3.94 -18.78 -3.79
N ASP A 64 -3.27 -18.68 -2.65
CA ASP A 64 -2.98 -19.77 -1.74
C ASP A 64 -3.18 -19.29 -0.29
N PRO A 65 -4.30 -19.64 0.37
CA PRO A 65 -4.57 -19.22 1.75
C PRO A 65 -3.51 -19.65 2.77
N GLU A 66 -2.78 -20.73 2.50
CA GLU A 66 -1.65 -21.19 3.32
C GLU A 66 -0.32 -20.56 2.87
N GLY A 67 -0.35 -19.78 1.79
CA GLY A 67 0.79 -19.11 1.20
C GLY A 67 1.25 -17.90 2.02
N LYS A 68 2.44 -17.42 1.69
CA LYS A 68 3.06 -16.24 2.32
C LYS A 68 3.07 -15.01 1.44
N ALA A 69 2.27 -14.97 0.40
CA ALA A 69 2.26 -13.91 -0.62
C ALA A 69 3.65 -13.61 -1.20
N TYR A 70 4.51 -14.64 -1.29
CA TYR A 70 5.86 -14.49 -1.79
C TYR A 70 5.86 -14.19 -3.29
N ASP A 71 6.58 -13.16 -3.68
CA ASP A 71 6.69 -12.73 -5.07
C ASP A 71 7.79 -13.53 -5.80
N THR A 72 7.37 -14.41 -6.68
CA THR A 72 8.28 -15.21 -7.53
C THR A 72 8.55 -14.55 -8.88
N CYS A 73 7.78 -13.53 -9.24
CA CYS A 73 7.87 -12.78 -10.49
C CYS A 73 8.76 -11.54 -10.35
N GLY A 74 8.72 -10.89 -9.18
CA GLY A 74 9.45 -9.67 -8.89
C GLY A 74 8.69 -8.38 -9.19
N HIS A 75 7.54 -8.44 -9.89
CA HIS A 75 6.78 -7.26 -10.27
C HIS A 75 6.19 -6.53 -9.05
N GLY A 76 5.49 -7.23 -8.17
CA GLY A 76 4.93 -6.65 -6.96
C GLY A 76 6.00 -6.09 -6.02
N THR A 77 7.13 -6.78 -5.89
CA THR A 77 8.31 -6.33 -5.14
C THR A 77 8.82 -5.00 -5.67
N TYR A 78 8.95 -4.87 -6.98
CA TYR A 78 9.36 -3.64 -7.64
C TYR A 78 8.35 -2.51 -7.43
N CYS A 79 7.05 -2.78 -7.56
CA CYS A 79 5.98 -1.83 -7.33
C CYS A 79 5.98 -1.29 -5.89
N VAL A 80 6.16 -2.17 -4.90
CA VAL A 80 6.29 -1.78 -3.49
C VAL A 80 7.54 -0.91 -3.29
N GLY A 81 8.67 -1.29 -3.91
CA GLY A 81 9.91 -0.52 -3.87
C GLY A 81 9.74 0.91 -4.39
N LEU A 82 9.06 1.08 -5.53
CA LEU A 82 8.73 2.40 -6.07
C LEU A 82 7.79 3.19 -5.15
N LEU A 83 6.74 2.54 -4.65
CA LEU A 83 5.77 3.19 -3.77
C LEU A 83 6.43 3.71 -2.48
N ARG A 84 7.38 2.97 -1.93
CA ARG A 84 8.17 3.42 -0.76
C ARG A 84 8.92 4.72 -1.01
N ARG A 85 9.39 4.95 -2.23
CA ARG A 85 10.09 6.19 -2.61
C ARG A 85 9.15 7.37 -2.76
N VAL A 86 7.99 7.15 -3.39
CA VAL A 86 7.02 8.24 -3.64
C VAL A 86 6.09 8.52 -2.46
N ALA A 87 5.84 7.52 -1.61
CA ALA A 87 4.95 7.65 -0.45
C ALA A 87 5.59 7.01 0.81
N PRO A 88 6.74 7.51 1.31
CA PRO A 88 7.51 6.88 2.39
C PRO A 88 6.77 6.83 3.73
N GLU A 89 5.71 7.63 3.88
CA GLU A 89 4.91 7.70 5.10
C GLU A 89 3.62 6.88 5.06
N ALA A 90 3.30 6.27 3.92
CA ALA A 90 2.10 5.45 3.77
C ALA A 90 2.25 4.09 4.49
N ASP A 91 1.14 3.57 4.99
CA ASP A 91 1.01 2.17 5.37
C ASP A 91 0.63 1.37 4.13
N ILE A 92 1.45 0.39 3.75
CA ILE A 92 1.32 -0.39 2.52
C ILE A 92 0.75 -1.76 2.86
N TYR A 93 -0.29 -2.15 2.16
CA TYR A 93 -0.93 -3.46 2.24
C TYR A 93 -0.70 -4.17 0.91
N VAL A 94 -0.14 -5.37 0.96
CA VAL A 94 0.16 -6.15 -0.24
C VAL A 94 -0.77 -7.36 -0.30
N ALA A 95 -1.50 -7.49 -1.40
CA ALA A 95 -2.37 -8.62 -1.70
C ALA A 95 -1.81 -9.34 -2.95
N ARG A 96 -1.43 -10.61 -2.80
CA ARG A 96 -1.05 -11.43 -3.95
C ARG A 96 -2.30 -11.94 -4.63
N VAL A 97 -2.54 -11.48 -5.85
CA VAL A 97 -3.72 -11.80 -6.66
C VAL A 97 -3.36 -12.40 -8.03
N ALA A 98 -2.08 -12.38 -8.39
CA ALA A 98 -1.54 -12.92 -9.64
C ALA A 98 -0.27 -13.72 -9.35
N LYS A 99 0.01 -14.73 -10.20
CA LYS A 99 1.27 -15.50 -10.15
C LYS A 99 2.41 -14.73 -10.79
N ASP A 100 2.11 -14.08 -11.90
CA ASP A 100 3.00 -13.28 -12.72
C ASP A 100 2.19 -12.16 -13.40
N PHE A 101 2.86 -11.27 -14.14
CA PHE A 101 2.22 -10.14 -14.79
C PHE A 101 1.44 -10.51 -16.06
N ASP A 102 1.64 -11.72 -16.61
CA ASP A 102 0.92 -12.24 -17.78
C ASP A 102 -0.28 -13.11 -17.37
N SER A 103 -0.45 -13.39 -16.07
CA SER A 103 -1.56 -14.20 -15.58
C SER A 103 -2.88 -13.45 -15.69
N ASP A 104 -3.90 -14.13 -16.17
CA ASP A 104 -5.27 -13.63 -16.09
C ASP A 104 -5.67 -13.48 -14.61
N LEU A 105 -6.21 -12.32 -14.28
CA LEU A 105 -6.74 -12.06 -12.94
C LEU A 105 -8.08 -12.78 -12.78
N ASP A 106 -8.19 -13.60 -11.74
CA ASP A 106 -9.46 -14.21 -11.36
C ASP A 106 -10.40 -13.13 -10.78
N PRO A 107 -11.54 -12.85 -11.45
CA PRO A 107 -12.49 -11.86 -10.97
C PRO A 107 -13.02 -12.14 -9.55
N GLU A 108 -13.12 -13.41 -9.14
CA GLU A 108 -13.55 -13.76 -7.78
C GLU A 108 -12.49 -13.39 -6.74
N VAL A 109 -11.21 -13.59 -7.07
CA VAL A 109 -10.09 -13.19 -6.23
C VAL A 109 -10.09 -11.67 -6.06
N VAL A 110 -10.21 -10.93 -7.16
CA VAL A 110 -10.27 -9.47 -7.14
C VAL A 110 -11.46 -8.98 -6.30
N ALA A 111 -12.64 -9.58 -6.47
CA ALA A 111 -13.82 -9.22 -5.68
C ALA A 111 -13.62 -9.48 -4.17
N LYS A 112 -13.01 -10.60 -3.80
CA LYS A 112 -12.67 -10.92 -2.39
C LYS A 112 -11.74 -9.85 -1.79
N VAL A 113 -10.70 -9.46 -2.52
CA VAL A 113 -9.77 -8.42 -2.07
C VAL A 113 -10.49 -7.08 -1.91
N CYS A 114 -11.29 -6.66 -2.88
CA CYS A 114 -12.05 -5.43 -2.80
C CYS A 114 -12.98 -5.40 -1.58
N LEU A 115 -13.67 -6.50 -1.30
CA LEU A 115 -14.53 -6.64 -0.12
C LEU A 115 -13.73 -6.58 1.19
N LEU A 116 -12.56 -7.18 1.24
CA LEU A 116 -11.68 -7.11 2.39
C LEU A 116 -11.19 -5.67 2.60
N LEU A 117 -10.74 -5.01 1.56
CA LEU A 117 -10.26 -3.63 1.62
C LEU A 117 -11.33 -2.64 2.10
N VAL A 118 -12.58 -2.85 1.71
CA VAL A 118 -13.72 -2.05 2.21
C VAL A 118 -13.98 -2.29 3.69
N ARG A 119 -13.78 -3.51 4.18
CA ARG A 119 -13.99 -3.88 5.60
C ARG A 119 -12.82 -3.48 6.49
N LEU A 120 -11.60 -3.45 5.95
CA LEU A 120 -10.48 -2.89 6.68
C LEU A 120 -10.73 -1.38 6.85
N PRO A 121 -10.35 -0.76 7.98
CA PRO A 121 -10.47 0.68 8.17
C PRO A 121 -9.46 1.45 7.28
N LEU A 122 -9.28 0.97 6.05
CA LEU A 122 -8.47 1.58 5.00
C LEU A 122 -9.19 2.78 4.40
N LEU A 123 -10.50 2.66 4.22
CA LEU A 123 -11.36 3.73 3.73
C LEU A 123 -12.08 4.34 4.94
N ASN A 124 -11.48 5.36 5.55
CA ASN A 124 -12.25 6.27 6.38
C ASN A 124 -13.18 7.08 5.45
N PHE A 125 -14.23 6.47 4.95
CA PHE A 125 -15.41 7.20 4.56
C PHE A 125 -16.05 7.73 5.85
N SER A 126 -15.45 8.75 6.41
CA SER A 126 -16.12 9.66 7.32
C SER A 126 -17.05 10.53 6.46
N GLY A 127 -18.02 9.90 5.85
CA GLY A 127 -19.20 10.57 5.35
C GLY A 127 -19.96 11.06 6.58
N ASN A 128 -19.79 12.31 6.93
CA ASN A 128 -20.74 13.03 7.75
C ASN A 128 -22.10 12.97 7.06
N HIS A 129 -22.86 11.91 7.34
CA HIS A 129 -24.30 11.91 7.14
C HIS A 129 -24.95 12.74 8.28
N SER A 130 -24.61 14.00 8.31
CA SER A 130 -25.29 14.97 9.16
C SER A 130 -25.61 16.19 8.31
N CYS A 131 -26.57 16.03 7.42
CA CYS A 131 -27.39 17.16 6.95
C CYS A 131 -28.50 16.65 6.02
N MET A 132 -29.63 16.26 6.58
CA MET A 132 -30.96 16.44 6.03
C MET A 132 -32.02 15.89 6.97
N GLN A 133 -32.15 16.52 8.10
CA GLN A 133 -33.43 16.55 8.82
C GLN A 133 -33.65 18.00 9.22
N HIS A 134 -34.30 18.75 8.36
CA HIS A 134 -35.19 19.85 8.75
C HIS A 134 -35.76 20.49 7.51
N ARG A 135 -37.04 20.16 7.22
CA ARG A 135 -38.15 21.09 7.12
C ARG A 135 -39.36 20.42 6.54
N GLN A 136 -40.20 19.94 7.42
CA GLN A 136 -41.64 19.98 7.19
C GLN A 136 -42.21 20.80 8.35
N ARG A 137 -42.60 21.99 8.05
CA ARG A 137 -43.75 22.74 8.62
C ARG A 137 -44.13 23.82 7.61
#